data_65d5b84d98ff827a2fc2b65ea0703db3
#
_entry.id   65d5b84d98ff827a2fc2b65ea0703db3
#
_cell.length_a   1.000
_cell.length_b   1.000
_cell.length_c   1.000
_cell.angle_alpha   90.00
_cell.angle_beta   90.00
_cell.angle_gamma   90.00
#
_symmetry.space_group_name_H-M   'P 1'
#
loop_
_entity.id
_entity.type
_entity.pdbx_description
1 polymer ?
#
loop_
_entity_poly.entity_id
_entity_poly.type
_entity_poly.pdbx_seq_one_letter_code
_entity_poly.pdbx_strand_id
1 'polypeptide(L)'
;VKNRMAAMVAIALWGALPVAHAQAPYSLKTVESNPVPRTEMLNLWREVALQQCADARKRFNLSHDDCLREVGKRADACTAAQMSSTPAIVSSMAVSKDVGRKYLHCAVPFYFCKGVEVKTEKEVLEQCR
;
A
#
# COMPACT_ATOMS: atom_id res chain seq x y z
N VAL A 1 -14.06 75.18 18.75
CA VAL A 1 -13.52 73.81 18.99
C VAL A 1 -14.50 72.86 18.44
N LYS A 2 -14.21 72.18 17.30
CA LYS A 2 -15.04 71.08 16.74
C LYS A 2 -14.10 69.90 16.38
N ASN A 3 -14.07 68.92 17.24
CA ASN A 3 -13.43 67.66 16.99
C ASN A 3 -14.21 66.92 15.89
N ARG A 4 -13.55 66.60 14.77
CA ARG A 4 -14.03 65.67 13.78
C ARG A 4 -13.23 64.35 13.96
N MET A 5 -13.87 63.38 14.57
CA MET A 5 -13.38 61.99 14.57
C MET A 5 -13.53 61.45 13.15
N ALA A 6 -12.42 61.10 12.53
CA ALA A 6 -12.40 60.29 11.32
C ALA A 6 -12.44 58.82 11.69
N ALA A 7 -13.54 58.17 11.37
CA ALA A 7 -13.67 56.71 11.51
C ALA A 7 -12.92 56.04 10.37
N MET A 8 -11.82 55.34 10.68
CA MET A 8 -11.16 54.44 9.74
C MET A 8 -11.92 53.10 9.67
N VAL A 9 -12.53 52.86 8.52
CA VAL A 9 -13.13 51.57 8.21
C VAL A 9 -12.01 50.64 7.74
N ALA A 10 -11.64 49.68 8.59
CA ALA A 10 -10.73 48.60 8.21
C ALA A 10 -11.50 47.56 7.42
N ILE A 11 -11.30 47.48 6.11
CA ILE A 11 -11.81 46.44 5.25
C ILE A 11 -10.93 45.20 5.44
N ALA A 12 -11.41 44.21 6.21
CA ALA A 12 -10.76 42.91 6.32
C ALA A 12 -11.02 42.12 5.02
N LEU A 13 -10.01 42.06 4.17
CA LEU A 13 -9.96 41.16 3.02
C LEU A 13 -9.81 39.71 3.55
N TRP A 14 -10.91 39.01 3.64
CA TRP A 14 -10.90 37.57 3.86
C TRP A 14 -10.46 36.89 2.56
N GLY A 15 -9.18 36.59 2.45
CA GLY A 15 -8.64 35.76 1.38
C GLY A 15 -9.23 34.36 1.50
N ALA A 16 -10.11 33.99 0.59
CA ALA A 16 -10.54 32.62 0.42
C ALA A 16 -9.33 31.80 -0.04
N LEU A 17 -8.73 31.03 0.88
CA LEU A 17 -7.72 30.03 0.53
C LEU A 17 -8.40 28.99 -0.37
N PRO A 18 -7.79 28.64 -1.52
CA PRO A 18 -8.31 27.56 -2.35
C PRO A 18 -8.27 26.27 -1.51
N VAL A 19 -9.43 25.70 -1.25
CA VAL A 19 -9.53 24.36 -0.68
C VAL A 19 -8.96 23.41 -1.73
N ALA A 20 -7.74 22.94 -1.50
CA ALA A 20 -7.17 21.88 -2.32
C ALA A 20 -8.10 20.67 -2.19
N HIS A 21 -8.83 20.38 -3.24
CA HIS A 21 -9.61 19.14 -3.31
C HIS A 21 -8.59 18.00 -3.33
N ALA A 22 -8.47 17.29 -2.19
CA ALA A 22 -7.70 16.05 -2.15
C ALA A 22 -8.32 15.11 -3.19
N GLN A 23 -7.55 14.74 -4.21
CA GLN A 23 -7.98 13.73 -5.18
C GLN A 23 -8.35 12.48 -4.40
N ALA A 24 -9.48 11.84 -4.75
CA ALA A 24 -9.89 10.60 -4.14
C ALA A 24 -8.73 9.59 -4.24
N PRO A 25 -8.36 8.88 -3.14
CA PRO A 25 -7.25 7.96 -3.15
C PRO A 25 -7.49 6.86 -4.18
N TYR A 26 -6.44 6.41 -4.86
CA TYR A 26 -6.51 5.28 -5.77
C TYR A 26 -7.01 4.03 -5.06
N SER A 27 -7.72 3.16 -5.78
CA SER A 27 -8.26 1.93 -5.23
C SER A 27 -8.18 0.80 -6.26
N LEU A 28 -7.90 -0.42 -5.79
CA LEU A 28 -7.94 -1.61 -6.63
C LEU A 28 -9.34 -1.87 -7.19
N LYS A 29 -10.39 -1.45 -6.49
CA LYS A 29 -11.79 -1.67 -6.91
C LYS A 29 -12.25 -0.76 -8.04
N THR A 30 -11.61 0.40 -8.20
CA THR A 30 -12.02 1.44 -9.14
C THR A 30 -11.01 1.64 -10.27
N VAL A 31 -10.10 0.70 -10.49
CA VAL A 31 -9.00 0.82 -11.45
C VAL A 31 -9.47 1.11 -12.89
N GLU A 32 -10.63 0.61 -13.29
CA GLU A 32 -11.17 0.82 -14.65
C GLU A 32 -11.77 2.21 -14.82
N SER A 33 -12.38 2.77 -13.79
CA SER A 33 -12.95 4.13 -13.79
C SER A 33 -11.96 5.20 -13.31
N ASN A 34 -10.95 4.81 -12.54
CA ASN A 34 -9.89 5.67 -12.03
C ASN A 34 -8.55 4.96 -12.19
N PRO A 35 -7.93 5.04 -13.39
CA PRO A 35 -6.66 4.38 -13.68
C PRO A 35 -5.57 4.76 -12.69
N VAL A 36 -4.76 3.78 -12.31
CA VAL A 36 -3.79 3.89 -11.22
C VAL A 36 -2.36 3.96 -11.78
N PRO A 37 -1.57 4.98 -11.44
CA PRO A 37 -0.16 5.03 -11.77
C PRO A 37 0.60 3.81 -11.19
N ARG A 38 1.64 3.36 -11.89
CA ARG A 38 2.45 2.18 -11.49
C ARG A 38 2.88 2.19 -10.04
N THR A 39 3.44 3.29 -9.57
CA THR A 39 3.93 3.41 -8.19
C THR A 39 2.80 3.25 -7.19
N GLU A 40 1.66 3.85 -7.44
CA GLU A 40 0.48 3.72 -6.58
C GLU A 40 -0.11 2.31 -6.63
N MET A 41 -0.12 1.66 -7.79
CA MET A 41 -0.55 0.27 -7.93
C MET A 41 0.32 -0.68 -7.09
N LEU A 42 1.64 -0.52 -7.12
CA LEU A 42 2.55 -1.32 -6.33
C LEU A 42 2.42 -1.03 -4.83
N ASN A 43 2.18 0.23 -4.43
CA ASN A 43 1.88 0.59 -3.04
C ASN A 43 0.57 -0.04 -2.55
N LEU A 44 -0.49 -0.03 -3.34
CA LEU A 44 -1.76 -0.69 -2.99
C LEU A 44 -1.57 -2.19 -2.75
N TRP A 45 -0.78 -2.88 -3.58
CA TRP A 45 -0.48 -4.30 -3.37
C TRP A 45 0.46 -4.55 -2.19
N ARG A 46 1.37 -3.61 -1.88
CA ARG A 46 2.15 -3.66 -0.64
C ARG A 46 1.25 -3.63 0.60
N GLU A 47 0.26 -2.75 0.63
CA GLU A 47 -0.72 -2.70 1.71
C GLU A 47 -1.52 -4.00 1.83
N VAL A 48 -1.94 -4.58 0.71
CA VAL A 48 -2.61 -5.90 0.70
C VAL A 48 -1.70 -6.99 1.24
N ALA A 49 -0.40 -6.97 0.91
CA ALA A 49 0.58 -7.92 1.46
C ALA A 49 0.70 -7.80 2.98
N LEU A 50 0.77 -6.59 3.52
CA LEU A 50 0.79 -6.33 4.97
C LEU A 50 -0.50 -6.79 5.65
N GLN A 51 -1.65 -6.61 5.02
CA GLN A 51 -2.95 -7.08 5.54
C GLN A 51 -3.02 -8.61 5.68
N GLN A 52 -2.21 -9.37 4.92
CA GLN A 52 -2.14 -10.83 5.09
C GLN A 52 -1.65 -11.25 6.48
N CYS A 53 -0.99 -10.34 7.21
CA CYS A 53 -0.48 -10.58 8.55
C CYS A 53 -1.58 -10.61 9.64
N ALA A 54 -2.82 -10.27 9.33
CA ALA A 54 -3.94 -10.36 10.29
C ALA A 54 -4.08 -11.76 10.90
N ASP A 55 -3.89 -12.81 10.08
CA ASP A 55 -3.96 -14.22 10.50
C ASP A 55 -2.58 -14.90 10.49
N ALA A 56 -1.51 -14.16 10.78
CA ALA A 56 -0.13 -14.62 10.61
C ALA A 56 0.19 -15.91 11.36
N ARG A 57 -0.33 -16.07 12.59
CA ARG A 57 -0.09 -17.28 13.40
C ARG A 57 -0.65 -18.52 12.72
N LYS A 58 -1.86 -18.45 12.18
CA LYS A 58 -2.51 -19.57 11.51
C LYS A 58 -1.91 -19.86 10.15
N ARG A 59 -1.62 -18.81 9.37
CA ARG A 59 -1.20 -18.94 7.96
C ARG A 59 0.28 -19.18 7.80
N PHE A 60 1.12 -18.58 8.64
CA PHE A 60 2.57 -18.55 8.46
C PHE A 60 3.34 -19.06 9.68
N ASN A 61 2.65 -19.37 10.77
CA ASN A 61 3.25 -19.68 12.07
C ASN A 61 4.21 -18.59 12.58
N LEU A 62 3.83 -17.34 12.33
CA LEU A 62 4.53 -16.15 12.79
C LEU A 62 3.66 -15.35 13.77
N SER A 63 4.28 -14.57 14.65
CA SER A 63 3.55 -13.49 15.31
C SER A 63 3.13 -12.44 14.28
N HIS A 64 2.15 -11.59 14.62
CA HIS A 64 1.76 -10.46 13.77
C HIS A 64 2.96 -9.57 13.43
N ASP A 65 3.75 -9.20 14.42
CA ASP A 65 4.90 -8.32 14.26
C ASP A 65 6.03 -8.97 13.43
N ASP A 66 6.28 -10.27 13.62
CA ASP A 66 7.24 -11.01 12.79
C ASP A 66 6.81 -11.04 11.32
N CYS A 67 5.51 -11.26 11.08
CA CYS A 67 4.97 -11.22 9.74
C CYS A 67 5.15 -9.85 9.08
N LEU A 68 4.81 -8.76 9.79
CA LEU A 68 5.02 -7.40 9.27
C LEU A 68 6.49 -7.13 8.93
N ARG A 69 7.42 -7.62 9.76
CA ARG A 69 8.86 -7.51 9.48
C ARG A 69 9.28 -8.31 8.24
N GLU A 70 8.79 -9.54 8.09
CA GLU A 70 9.10 -10.37 6.91
C GLU A 70 8.56 -9.77 5.61
N VAL A 71 7.31 -9.31 5.60
CA VAL A 71 6.73 -8.61 4.45
C VAL A 71 7.52 -7.32 4.17
N GLY A 72 7.83 -6.52 5.19
CA GLY A 72 8.58 -5.26 5.05
C GLY A 72 9.97 -5.46 4.45
N LYS A 73 10.71 -6.49 4.87
CA LYS A 73 12.03 -6.82 4.32
C LYS A 73 12.00 -7.13 2.81
N ARG A 74 10.90 -7.74 2.34
CA ARG A 74 10.75 -8.18 0.94
C ARG A 74 10.14 -7.11 0.05
N ALA A 75 9.31 -6.24 0.61
CA ALA A 75 8.46 -5.32 -0.14
C ALA A 75 9.23 -4.42 -1.10
N ASP A 76 10.36 -3.85 -0.69
CA ASP A 76 11.15 -2.95 -1.53
C ASP A 76 11.76 -3.70 -2.73
N ALA A 77 12.30 -4.90 -2.52
CA ALA A 77 12.83 -5.74 -3.59
C ALA A 77 11.72 -6.21 -4.54
N CYS A 78 10.56 -6.57 -4.01
CA CYS A 78 9.39 -6.98 -4.81
C CYS A 78 8.84 -5.82 -5.65
N THR A 79 8.80 -4.60 -5.09
CA THR A 79 8.43 -3.39 -5.82
C THR A 79 9.41 -3.13 -6.95
N ALA A 80 10.72 -3.15 -6.68
CA ALA A 80 11.76 -2.94 -7.69
C ALA A 80 11.69 -3.99 -8.82
N ALA A 81 11.49 -5.26 -8.49
CA ALA A 81 11.39 -6.34 -9.46
C ALA A 81 10.19 -6.18 -10.41
N GLN A 82 9.12 -5.52 -9.96
CA GLN A 82 7.91 -5.36 -10.77
C GLN A 82 7.80 -4.01 -11.47
N MET A 83 8.69 -3.06 -11.21
CA MET A 83 8.65 -1.74 -11.85
C MET A 83 8.71 -1.82 -13.37
N SER A 84 9.54 -2.69 -13.94
CA SER A 84 9.70 -2.80 -15.40
C SER A 84 8.55 -3.56 -16.09
N SER A 85 7.91 -4.50 -15.38
CA SER A 85 6.85 -5.36 -15.93
C SER A 85 5.45 -4.80 -15.72
N THR A 86 5.28 -3.81 -14.83
CA THR A 86 3.99 -3.15 -14.59
C THR A 86 3.83 -1.97 -15.56
N PRO A 87 2.70 -1.84 -16.28
CA PRO A 87 2.44 -0.67 -17.12
C PRO A 87 2.54 0.65 -16.36
N ALA A 88 2.94 1.74 -17.02
CA ALA A 88 3.04 3.07 -16.40
C ALA A 88 1.71 3.51 -15.76
N ILE A 89 0.60 3.18 -16.40
CA ILE A 89 -0.78 3.37 -15.92
C ILE A 89 -1.49 2.02 -16.00
N VAL A 90 -2.10 1.59 -14.90
CA VAL A 90 -2.93 0.40 -14.83
C VAL A 90 -4.39 0.82 -14.91
N SER A 91 -5.09 0.42 -15.96
CA SER A 91 -6.49 0.80 -16.26
C SER A 91 -7.41 -0.40 -16.40
N SER A 92 -6.94 -1.61 -16.15
CA SER A 92 -7.70 -2.85 -16.29
C SER A 92 -7.61 -3.68 -15.02
N MET A 93 -8.75 -4.26 -14.62
CA MET A 93 -8.82 -5.16 -13.48
C MET A 93 -7.97 -6.42 -13.70
N ALA A 94 -7.90 -6.93 -14.92
CA ALA A 94 -7.09 -8.10 -15.26
C ALA A 94 -5.61 -7.84 -15.04
N VAL A 95 -5.10 -6.69 -15.49
CA VAL A 95 -3.71 -6.27 -15.28
C VAL A 95 -3.43 -6.04 -13.81
N SER A 96 -4.32 -5.35 -13.08
CA SER A 96 -4.19 -5.14 -11.64
C SER A 96 -4.07 -6.45 -10.87
N LYS A 97 -4.93 -7.44 -11.18
CA LYS A 97 -4.88 -8.77 -10.54
C LYS A 97 -3.58 -9.54 -10.86
N ASP A 98 -3.07 -9.44 -12.08
CA ASP A 98 -1.80 -10.08 -12.44
C ASP A 98 -0.62 -9.46 -11.69
N VAL A 99 -0.56 -8.14 -11.61
CA VAL A 99 0.42 -7.41 -10.79
C VAL A 99 0.34 -7.86 -9.34
N GLY A 100 -0.88 -7.91 -8.79
CA GLY A 100 -1.12 -8.31 -7.40
C GLY A 100 -0.70 -9.73 -7.10
N ARG A 101 -1.05 -10.68 -7.97
CA ARG A 101 -0.65 -12.08 -7.82
C ARG A 101 0.87 -12.23 -7.76
N LYS A 102 1.59 -11.55 -8.64
CA LYS A 102 3.06 -11.53 -8.66
C LYS A 102 3.64 -10.87 -7.43
N TYR A 103 3.05 -9.74 -7.01
CA TYR A 103 3.50 -9.00 -5.82
C TYR A 103 3.32 -9.83 -4.55
N LEU A 104 2.14 -10.40 -4.34
CA LEU A 104 1.84 -11.21 -3.16
C LEU A 104 2.68 -12.48 -3.11
N HIS A 105 2.93 -13.11 -4.25
CA HIS A 105 3.83 -14.28 -4.31
C HIS A 105 5.28 -13.92 -3.93
N CYS A 106 5.72 -12.71 -4.22
CA CYS A 106 7.05 -12.20 -3.86
C CYS A 106 7.13 -11.78 -2.38
N ALA A 107 6.15 -11.03 -1.87
CA ALA A 107 6.23 -10.32 -0.59
C ALA A 107 5.65 -11.10 0.60
N VAL A 108 4.62 -11.93 0.38
CA VAL A 108 3.96 -12.68 1.46
C VAL A 108 4.79 -13.92 1.79
N PRO A 109 5.09 -14.18 3.07
CA PRO A 109 5.88 -15.34 3.49
C PRO A 109 5.10 -16.65 3.28
N PHE A 110 5.85 -17.74 3.21
CA PHE A 110 5.34 -19.10 3.37
C PHE A 110 5.25 -19.47 4.86
N TYR A 111 5.06 -20.75 5.16
CA TYR A 111 4.95 -21.24 6.52
C TYR A 111 6.32 -21.37 7.19
N PHE A 112 6.42 -21.09 8.49
CA PHE A 112 7.66 -21.18 9.26
C PHE A 112 7.62 -22.37 10.23
N CYS A 113 8.67 -23.18 10.20
CA CYS A 113 8.90 -24.25 11.17
C CYS A 113 10.23 -23.98 11.88
N LYS A 114 10.20 -23.88 13.21
CA LYS A 114 11.40 -23.63 14.04
C LYS A 114 12.26 -22.45 13.54
N GLY A 115 11.60 -21.40 13.05
CA GLY A 115 12.24 -20.19 12.53
C GLY A 115 12.74 -20.28 11.08
N VAL A 116 12.50 -21.40 10.38
CA VAL A 116 12.88 -21.63 8.98
C VAL A 116 11.63 -21.58 8.09
N GLU A 117 11.68 -20.77 7.03
CA GLU A 117 10.59 -20.74 6.04
C GLU A 117 10.61 -22.00 5.18
N VAL A 118 9.45 -22.68 5.09
CA VAL A 118 9.26 -23.92 4.34
C VAL A 118 8.28 -23.68 3.19
N LYS A 119 8.65 -24.09 1.99
CA LYS A 119 7.91 -23.83 0.74
C LYS A 119 7.36 -25.07 0.08
N THR A 120 7.87 -26.24 0.46
CA THR A 120 7.49 -27.53 -0.10
C THR A 120 7.07 -28.52 0.98
N GLU A 121 6.26 -29.50 0.62
CA GLU A 121 5.85 -30.58 1.53
C GLU A 121 7.07 -31.32 2.11
N LYS A 122 8.10 -31.54 1.30
CA LYS A 122 9.36 -32.16 1.76
C LYS A 122 10.00 -31.35 2.88
N GLU A 123 10.15 -30.03 2.69
CA GLU A 123 10.71 -29.14 3.70
C GLU A 123 9.86 -29.13 4.98
N VAL A 124 8.53 -29.16 4.86
CA VAL A 124 7.62 -29.28 6.02
C VAL A 124 7.89 -30.56 6.79
N LEU A 125 8.02 -31.70 6.11
CA LEU A 125 8.29 -33.00 6.74
C LEU A 125 9.67 -33.03 7.42
N GLU A 126 10.67 -32.35 6.86
CA GLU A 126 12.02 -32.30 7.41
C GLU A 126 12.16 -31.31 8.58
N GLN A 127 11.54 -30.14 8.51
CA GLN A 127 11.74 -29.04 9.45
C GLN A 127 10.70 -28.97 10.57
N CYS A 128 9.46 -29.42 10.32
CA CYS A 128 8.36 -29.30 11.28
C CYS A 128 8.22 -30.49 12.27
N ARG A 129 9.07 -31.49 12.20
CA ARG A 129 9.09 -32.65 13.11
C ARG A 129 9.73 -32.38 14.45
#